data_cdf8d75835e15beacfc0fdd04817fc0c
#
_entry.id   cdf8d75835e15beacfc0fdd04817fc0c
#
_cell.length_a   1.000
_cell.length_b   1.000
_cell.length_c   1.000
_cell.angle_alpha   90.00
_cell.angle_beta   90.00
_cell.angle_gamma   90.00
#
_symmetry.space_group_name_H-M   'P 1'
#
loop_
_entity.id
_entity.type
_entity.pdbx_description
1 polymer ?
#
loop_
_entity_poly.entity_id
_entity_poly.type
_entity_poly.pdbx_seq_one_letter_code
_entity_poly.pdbx_strand_id
1 'polypeptide(L)'
;MSTINYDLSRIKALAFDVDGVLSSTTVPLHPSGEPMRTVNIKDGYAIQLAVKKGLHIAIITGGRTEAVRIRFAALGVKDLYMGSAVKIHDYRDFRDKYGLTDDEILYMGDDVPDIEVMRECGLPCCPKDAVPEVKSVAKYISYADGGRGCGRDVVEQVLKAHGLWMAEDAFG
;
A
#
# COMPACT_ATOMS: atom_id res chain seq x y z
N MET A 1 3.17 16.11 10.60
CA MET A 1 2.46 14.96 9.99
C MET A 1 1.08 15.40 9.54
N SER A 2 0.61 14.86 8.44
CA SER A 2 -0.73 15.12 7.93
C SER A 2 -1.72 14.12 8.54
N THR A 3 -3.01 14.49 8.54
CA THR A 3 -4.09 13.63 9.01
C THR A 3 -5.05 13.35 7.86
N ILE A 4 -5.42 12.09 7.69
CA ILE A 4 -6.35 11.67 6.65
C ILE A 4 -7.75 12.16 7.01
N ASN A 5 -8.39 12.89 6.09
CA ASN A 5 -9.78 13.34 6.26
C ASN A 5 -10.73 12.31 5.62
N TYR A 6 -10.97 11.24 6.34
CA TYR A 6 -11.84 10.13 5.95
C TYR A 6 -12.20 9.34 7.20
N ASP A 7 -13.35 8.70 7.24
CA ASP A 7 -13.71 7.80 8.34
C ASP A 7 -12.91 6.49 8.21
N LEU A 8 -11.72 6.47 8.81
CA LEU A 8 -10.78 5.34 8.73
C LEU A 8 -11.31 4.10 9.45
N SER A 9 -12.30 4.22 10.32
CA SER A 9 -12.92 3.05 10.95
C SER A 9 -13.65 2.17 9.93
N ARG A 10 -13.98 2.70 8.75
CA ARG A 10 -14.59 1.96 7.64
C ARG A 10 -13.58 1.14 6.85
N ILE A 11 -12.30 1.48 6.91
CA ILE A 11 -11.27 0.80 6.11
C ILE A 11 -11.02 -0.59 6.66
N LYS A 12 -11.23 -1.60 5.85
CA LYS A 12 -11.01 -3.01 6.15
C LYS A 12 -9.84 -3.61 5.36
N ALA A 13 -9.42 -2.92 4.32
CA ALA A 13 -8.37 -3.39 3.42
C ALA A 13 -7.51 -2.22 2.91
N LEU A 14 -6.22 -2.51 2.71
CA LEU A 14 -5.27 -1.57 2.14
C LEU A 14 -4.49 -2.27 1.03
N ALA A 15 -4.42 -1.64 -0.14
CA ALA A 15 -3.65 -2.15 -1.27
C ALA A 15 -2.57 -1.13 -1.66
N PHE A 16 -1.40 -1.64 -2.01
CA PHE A 16 -0.21 -0.82 -2.28
C PHE A 16 0.44 -1.22 -3.59
N ASP A 17 0.88 -0.21 -4.35
CA ASP A 17 1.94 -0.40 -5.34
C ASP A 17 3.29 -0.57 -4.61
N VAL A 18 4.29 -1.08 -5.31
CA VAL A 18 5.65 -1.24 -4.77
C VAL A 18 6.55 -0.11 -5.24
N ASP A 19 6.80 -0.01 -6.55
CA ASP A 19 7.72 0.97 -7.11
C ASP A 19 7.21 2.39 -6.88
N GLY A 20 7.99 3.21 -6.18
CA GLY A 20 7.59 4.58 -5.85
C GLY A 20 6.65 4.72 -4.65
N VAL A 21 6.25 3.62 -4.01
CA VAL A 21 5.36 3.61 -2.83
C VAL A 21 6.03 2.89 -1.65
N LEU A 22 6.12 1.57 -1.69
CA LEU A 22 6.80 0.78 -0.66
C LEU A 22 8.30 0.61 -0.95
N SER A 23 8.73 0.93 -2.15
CA SER A 23 10.12 1.04 -2.58
C SER A 23 10.36 2.44 -3.10
N SER A 24 11.62 2.86 -3.09
CA SER A 24 12.01 4.19 -3.58
C SER A 24 11.76 4.35 -5.07
N THR A 25 11.52 5.58 -5.51
CA THR A 25 11.36 5.93 -6.92
C THR A 25 12.66 5.71 -7.70
N THR A 26 13.81 5.89 -7.06
CA THR A 26 15.12 5.65 -7.65
C THR A 26 15.75 4.44 -6.96
N VAL A 27 16.10 3.42 -7.74
CA VAL A 27 16.70 2.19 -7.22
C VAL A 27 17.90 1.77 -8.05
N PRO A 28 18.90 1.07 -7.46
CA PRO A 28 20.01 0.50 -8.21
C PRO A 28 19.53 -0.57 -9.19
N LEU A 29 20.29 -0.75 -10.27
CA LEU A 29 20.11 -1.87 -11.18
C LEU A 29 21.07 -3.00 -10.80
N HIS A 30 20.54 -4.22 -10.71
CA HIS A 30 21.37 -5.41 -10.63
C HIS A 30 22.04 -5.66 -12.00
N PRO A 31 23.25 -6.27 -12.07
CA PRO A 31 23.87 -6.61 -13.35
C PRO A 31 23.01 -7.44 -14.30
N SER A 32 22.04 -8.20 -13.77
CA SER A 32 21.07 -8.94 -14.59
C SER A 32 20.03 -8.05 -15.29
N GLY A 33 20.00 -6.74 -14.99
CA GLY A 33 18.97 -5.81 -15.46
C GLY A 33 17.76 -5.66 -14.53
N GLU A 34 17.70 -6.44 -13.46
CA GLU A 34 16.61 -6.35 -12.49
C GLU A 34 16.75 -5.08 -11.63
N PRO A 35 15.69 -4.27 -11.48
CA PRO A 35 15.68 -3.20 -10.48
C PRO A 35 15.77 -3.79 -9.06
N MET A 36 16.65 -3.27 -8.25
CA MET A 36 16.84 -3.71 -6.86
C MET A 36 15.94 -2.89 -5.94
N ARG A 37 14.69 -3.35 -5.75
CA ARG A 37 13.73 -2.63 -4.90
C ARG A 37 14.24 -2.52 -3.48
N THR A 38 13.99 -1.35 -2.90
CA THR A 38 14.25 -1.09 -1.48
C THR A 38 13.02 -1.45 -0.66
N VAL A 39 13.20 -1.65 0.64
CA VAL A 39 12.10 -1.80 1.59
C VAL A 39 12.32 -0.87 2.76
N ASN A 40 11.23 -0.35 3.31
CA ASN A 40 11.26 0.42 4.55
C ASN A 40 10.81 -0.49 5.68
N ILE A 41 11.67 -0.69 6.68
CA ILE A 41 11.38 -1.64 7.78
C ILE A 41 10.23 -1.17 8.66
N LYS A 42 9.97 0.13 8.74
CA LYS A 42 8.84 0.67 9.51
C LYS A 42 7.51 0.46 8.78
N ASP A 43 7.52 0.54 7.46
CA ASP A 43 6.38 0.08 6.65
C ASP A 43 6.10 -1.39 6.91
N GLY A 44 7.14 -2.21 6.93
CA GLY A 44 7.04 -3.64 7.17
C GLY A 44 6.40 -3.97 8.51
N TYR A 45 6.82 -3.30 9.57
CA TYR A 45 6.21 -3.49 10.89
C TYR A 45 4.71 -3.18 10.89
N ALA A 46 4.33 -2.04 10.32
CA ALA A 46 2.92 -1.64 10.29
C ALA A 46 2.07 -2.60 9.45
N ILE A 47 2.56 -3.01 8.29
CA ILE A 47 1.87 -3.98 7.41
C ILE A 47 1.68 -5.32 8.12
N GLN A 48 2.73 -5.84 8.76
CA GLN A 48 2.64 -7.09 9.51
C GLN A 48 1.63 -7.00 10.65
N LEU A 49 1.63 -5.89 11.38
CA LEU A 49 0.66 -5.66 12.45
C LEU A 49 -0.77 -5.61 11.90
N ALA A 50 -0.99 -4.89 10.80
CA ALA A 50 -2.30 -4.81 10.17
C ALA A 50 -2.83 -6.19 9.78
N VAL A 51 -1.99 -7.04 9.19
CA VAL A 51 -2.36 -8.43 8.85
C VAL A 51 -2.73 -9.21 10.11
N LYS A 52 -1.93 -9.12 11.17
CA LYS A 52 -2.19 -9.80 12.45
C LYS A 52 -3.51 -9.35 13.08
N LYS A 53 -3.89 -8.11 12.87
CA LYS A 53 -5.13 -7.55 13.41
C LYS A 53 -6.35 -7.76 12.52
N GLY A 54 -6.22 -8.50 11.44
CA GLY A 54 -7.34 -8.90 10.60
C GLY A 54 -7.67 -7.96 9.46
N LEU A 55 -6.85 -6.94 9.20
CA LEU A 55 -7.00 -6.13 8.00
C LEU A 55 -6.46 -6.89 6.79
N HIS A 56 -7.12 -6.72 5.65
CA HIS A 56 -6.66 -7.33 4.40
C HIS A 56 -5.63 -6.41 3.74
N ILE A 57 -4.47 -6.96 3.42
CA ILE A 57 -3.41 -6.22 2.74
C ILE A 57 -3.15 -6.88 1.40
N ALA A 58 -3.08 -6.08 0.33
CA ALA A 58 -2.69 -6.53 -1.00
C ALA A 58 -1.50 -5.73 -1.52
N ILE A 59 -0.66 -6.40 -2.28
CA ILE A 59 0.39 -5.79 -3.10
C ILE A 59 -0.03 -5.96 -4.55
N ILE A 60 -0.10 -4.86 -5.30
CA ILE A 60 -0.47 -4.85 -6.72
C ILE A 60 0.64 -4.12 -7.46
N THR A 61 1.52 -4.86 -8.12
CA THR A 61 2.73 -4.32 -8.75
C THR A 61 2.94 -4.86 -10.16
N GLY A 62 3.42 -4.00 -11.07
CA GLY A 62 3.86 -4.43 -12.38
C GLY A 62 5.15 -5.24 -12.36
N GLY A 63 5.94 -5.12 -11.29
CA GLY A 63 7.19 -5.86 -11.12
C GLY A 63 6.97 -7.36 -10.90
N ARG A 64 7.98 -8.15 -11.25
CA ARG A 64 7.92 -9.62 -11.13
C ARG A 64 9.06 -10.20 -10.30
N THR A 65 9.82 -9.34 -9.64
CA THR A 65 10.99 -9.77 -8.86
C THR A 65 10.59 -10.64 -7.69
N GLU A 66 11.12 -11.84 -7.64
CA GLU A 66 10.81 -12.83 -6.60
C GLU A 66 11.13 -12.32 -5.17
N ALA A 67 12.19 -11.50 -5.04
CA ALA A 67 12.56 -10.91 -3.75
C ALA A 67 11.42 -10.09 -3.13
N VAL A 68 10.64 -9.37 -3.94
CA VAL A 68 9.47 -8.60 -3.47
C VAL A 68 8.41 -9.55 -2.93
N ARG A 69 8.09 -10.60 -3.69
CA ARG A 69 7.12 -11.61 -3.26
C ARG A 69 7.52 -12.25 -1.93
N ILE A 70 8.77 -12.67 -1.82
CA ILE A 70 9.31 -13.29 -0.59
C ILE A 70 9.18 -12.33 0.59
N ARG A 71 9.55 -11.07 0.40
CA ARG A 71 9.52 -10.06 1.46
C ARG A 71 8.10 -9.86 2.02
N PHE A 72 7.13 -9.62 1.15
CA PHE A 72 5.78 -9.33 1.60
C PHE A 72 5.04 -10.58 2.10
N ALA A 73 5.31 -11.74 1.53
CA ALA A 73 4.81 -13.01 2.06
C ALA A 73 5.31 -13.25 3.49
N ALA A 74 6.57 -12.91 3.78
CA ALA A 74 7.14 -13.04 5.13
C ALA A 74 6.47 -12.11 6.14
N LEU A 75 5.88 -10.99 5.71
CA LEU A 75 5.10 -10.10 6.55
C LEU A 75 3.67 -10.59 6.79
N GLY A 76 3.27 -11.69 6.15
CA GLY A 76 1.93 -12.25 6.25
C GLY A 76 0.97 -11.80 5.17
N VAL A 77 1.42 -11.03 4.19
CA VAL A 77 0.57 -10.61 3.06
C VAL A 77 0.26 -11.82 2.19
N LYS A 78 -1.03 -12.10 2.00
CA LYS A 78 -1.52 -13.24 1.21
C LYS A 78 -1.88 -12.87 -0.22
N ASP A 79 -2.25 -11.62 -0.45
CA ASP A 79 -2.76 -11.16 -1.74
C ASP A 79 -1.65 -10.39 -2.46
N LEU A 80 -0.88 -11.13 -3.24
CA LEU A 80 0.30 -10.63 -3.95
C LEU A 80 0.05 -10.73 -5.45
N TYR A 81 -0.28 -9.60 -6.06
CA TYR A 81 -0.53 -9.50 -7.50
C TYR A 81 0.73 -8.97 -8.18
N MET A 82 1.58 -9.91 -8.60
CA MET A 82 2.84 -9.62 -9.28
C MET A 82 2.64 -9.59 -10.79
N GLY A 83 3.40 -8.76 -11.49
CA GLY A 83 3.28 -8.65 -12.94
C GLY A 83 1.92 -8.13 -13.40
N SER A 84 1.30 -7.29 -12.58
CA SER A 84 -0.03 -6.72 -12.83
C SER A 84 0.03 -5.71 -13.97
N ALA A 85 -0.41 -6.12 -15.15
CA ALA A 85 -0.43 -5.24 -16.32
C ALA A 85 -1.64 -4.29 -16.32
N VAL A 86 -2.76 -4.72 -15.77
CA VAL A 86 -4.00 -3.96 -15.66
C VAL A 86 -4.45 -4.00 -14.21
N LYS A 87 -3.99 -3.06 -13.41
CA LYS A 87 -4.14 -3.07 -11.95
C LYS A 87 -5.59 -3.07 -11.49
N ILE A 88 -6.51 -2.49 -12.25
CA ILE A 88 -7.93 -2.45 -11.86
C ILE A 88 -8.54 -3.85 -11.78
N HIS A 89 -8.10 -4.78 -12.63
CA HIS A 89 -8.62 -6.16 -12.57
C HIS A 89 -8.19 -6.84 -11.27
N ASP A 90 -6.94 -6.69 -10.88
CA ASP A 90 -6.41 -7.27 -9.64
C ASP A 90 -7.01 -6.60 -8.41
N TYR A 91 -7.21 -5.28 -8.45
CA TYR A 91 -7.90 -4.55 -7.40
C TYR A 91 -9.32 -5.09 -7.19
N ARG A 92 -10.08 -5.27 -8.27
CA ARG A 92 -11.45 -5.79 -8.20
C ARG A 92 -11.47 -7.24 -7.70
N ASP A 93 -10.52 -8.06 -8.12
CA ASP A 93 -10.37 -9.43 -7.61
C ASP A 93 -10.16 -9.43 -6.11
N PHE A 94 -9.27 -8.60 -5.61
CA PHE A 94 -9.00 -8.44 -4.19
C PHE A 94 -10.25 -7.97 -3.42
N ARG A 95 -10.90 -6.93 -3.91
CA ARG A 95 -12.14 -6.40 -3.31
C ARG A 95 -13.22 -7.48 -3.22
N ASP A 96 -13.49 -8.14 -4.33
CA ASP A 96 -14.61 -9.09 -4.44
C ASP A 96 -14.34 -10.39 -3.68
N LYS A 97 -13.07 -10.80 -3.60
CA LYS A 97 -12.63 -11.97 -2.82
C LYS A 97 -13.03 -11.86 -1.35
N TYR A 98 -12.99 -10.69 -0.78
CA TYR A 98 -13.34 -10.46 0.62
C TYR A 98 -14.71 -9.82 0.81
N GLY A 99 -15.50 -9.69 -0.25
CA GLY A 99 -16.85 -9.12 -0.19
C GLY A 99 -16.87 -7.67 0.25
N LEU A 100 -15.84 -6.91 -0.10
CA LEU A 100 -15.69 -5.51 0.32
C LEU A 100 -16.34 -4.55 -0.68
N THR A 101 -16.70 -3.37 -0.18
CA THR A 101 -17.08 -2.23 -1.02
C THR A 101 -15.87 -1.32 -1.24
N ASP A 102 -15.92 -0.50 -2.28
CA ASP A 102 -14.83 0.44 -2.56
C ASP A 102 -14.57 1.39 -1.39
N ASP A 103 -15.59 1.81 -0.67
CA ASP A 103 -15.48 2.70 0.49
C ASP A 103 -14.66 2.10 1.65
N GLU A 104 -14.49 0.79 1.66
CA GLU A 104 -13.77 0.07 2.71
C GLU A 104 -12.30 -0.16 2.35
N ILE A 105 -11.83 0.38 1.22
CA ILE A 105 -10.48 0.12 0.70
C ILE A 105 -9.69 1.41 0.54
N LEU A 106 -8.51 1.42 1.14
CA LEU A 106 -7.46 2.40 0.89
C LEU A 106 -6.53 1.84 -0.18
N TYR A 107 -6.23 2.62 -1.21
CA TYR A 107 -5.21 2.28 -2.21
C TYR A 107 -4.16 3.37 -2.27
N MET A 108 -2.87 2.98 -2.26
CA MET A 108 -1.77 3.92 -2.39
C MET A 108 -0.97 3.63 -3.66
N GLY A 109 -0.93 4.61 -4.55
CA GLY A 109 -0.20 4.60 -5.80
C GLY A 109 0.56 5.89 -6.02
N ASP A 110 1.46 5.93 -7.00
CA ASP A 110 2.35 7.09 -7.25
C ASP A 110 2.40 7.55 -8.69
N ASP A 111 1.96 6.73 -9.64
CA ASP A 111 2.15 7.01 -11.06
C ASP A 111 0.90 6.66 -11.89
N VAL A 112 0.92 7.04 -13.14
CA VAL A 112 -0.22 6.93 -14.07
C VAL A 112 -0.90 5.55 -14.07
N PRO A 113 -0.20 4.41 -14.02
CA PRO A 113 -0.85 3.10 -13.94
C PRO A 113 -1.76 2.88 -12.74
N ASP A 114 -1.64 3.70 -11.69
CA ASP A 114 -2.46 3.59 -10.49
C ASP A 114 -3.79 4.36 -10.56
N ILE A 115 -3.93 5.26 -11.53
CA ILE A 115 -5.03 6.24 -11.56
C ILE A 115 -6.40 5.57 -11.64
N GLU A 116 -6.53 4.53 -12.45
CA GLU A 116 -7.83 3.85 -12.61
C GLU A 116 -8.31 3.25 -11.30
N VAL A 117 -7.43 2.59 -10.56
CA VAL A 117 -7.75 2.06 -9.22
C VAL A 117 -8.06 3.19 -8.26
N MET A 118 -7.26 4.25 -8.28
CA MET A 118 -7.44 5.39 -7.37
C MET A 118 -8.77 6.11 -7.58
N ARG A 119 -9.28 6.12 -8.80
CA ARG A 119 -10.60 6.67 -9.09
C ARG A 119 -11.75 5.80 -8.60
N GLU A 120 -11.53 4.50 -8.48
CA GLU A 120 -12.57 3.56 -8.06
C GLU A 120 -12.61 3.34 -6.55
N CYS A 121 -11.45 3.24 -5.89
CA CYS A 121 -11.39 3.00 -4.45
C CYS A 121 -11.93 4.19 -3.64
N GLY A 122 -12.38 3.92 -2.42
CA GLY A 122 -12.95 4.95 -1.55
C GLY A 122 -11.90 5.93 -1.00
N LEU A 123 -10.70 5.44 -0.70
CA LEU A 123 -9.62 6.26 -0.13
C LEU A 123 -8.33 6.14 -0.94
N PRO A 124 -8.22 6.86 -2.06
CA PRO A 124 -6.98 6.94 -2.81
C PRO A 124 -5.96 7.82 -2.11
N CYS A 125 -4.76 7.27 -1.91
CA CYS A 125 -3.63 7.94 -1.27
C CYS A 125 -2.40 7.90 -2.17
N CYS A 126 -1.46 8.80 -1.94
CA CYS A 126 -0.18 8.78 -2.64
C CYS A 126 0.95 9.30 -1.76
N PRO A 127 2.21 8.95 -2.08
CA PRO A 127 3.36 9.56 -1.43
C PRO A 127 3.53 11.02 -1.85
N LYS A 128 4.35 11.75 -1.10
CA LYS A 128 4.64 13.17 -1.35
C LYS A 128 5.23 13.41 -2.74
N ASP A 129 6.03 12.49 -3.25
CA ASP A 129 6.71 12.60 -4.55
C ASP A 129 5.97 11.91 -5.70
N ALA A 130 4.69 11.60 -5.52
CA ALA A 130 3.85 11.10 -6.62
C ALA A 130 3.75 12.12 -7.75
N VAL A 131 3.49 11.63 -8.97
CA VAL A 131 3.29 12.50 -10.12
C VAL A 131 2.04 13.39 -9.96
N PRO A 132 2.00 14.58 -10.58
CA PRO A 132 0.88 15.51 -10.42
C PRO A 132 -0.49 14.91 -10.76
N GLU A 133 -0.56 14.05 -11.78
CA GLU A 133 -1.79 13.38 -12.21
C GLU A 133 -2.37 12.51 -11.09
N VAL A 134 -1.52 11.81 -10.37
CA VAL A 134 -1.92 10.99 -9.21
C VAL A 134 -2.36 11.87 -8.05
N LYS A 135 -1.62 12.94 -7.77
CA LYS A 135 -1.99 13.89 -6.71
C LYS A 135 -3.37 14.51 -6.94
N SER A 136 -3.75 14.72 -8.21
CA SER A 136 -5.03 15.32 -8.55
C SER A 136 -6.23 14.43 -8.23
N VAL A 137 -6.04 13.10 -8.14
CA VAL A 137 -7.11 12.14 -7.81
C VAL A 137 -7.02 11.62 -6.38
N ALA A 138 -5.92 11.89 -5.67
CA ALA A 138 -5.73 11.44 -4.31
C ALA A 138 -6.59 12.24 -3.33
N LYS A 139 -7.16 11.54 -2.34
CA LYS A 139 -7.82 12.17 -1.20
C LYS A 139 -6.83 12.48 -0.07
N TYR A 140 -5.70 11.81 -0.05
CA TYR A 140 -4.66 12.07 0.92
C TYR A 140 -3.28 11.94 0.28
N ILE A 141 -2.43 12.92 0.54
CA ILE A 141 -1.03 12.94 0.12
C ILE A 141 -0.19 12.82 1.39
N SER A 142 0.61 11.75 1.48
CA SER A 142 1.48 11.52 2.63
C SER A 142 2.56 12.61 2.72
N TYR A 143 3.02 12.88 3.94
CA TYR A 143 4.18 13.74 4.17
C TYR A 143 5.50 13.08 3.72
N ALA A 144 5.49 11.75 3.53
CA ALA A 144 6.67 10.96 3.20
C ALA A 144 6.73 10.63 1.71
N ASP A 145 7.94 10.64 1.17
CA ASP A 145 8.21 10.16 -0.18
C ASP A 145 8.06 8.64 -0.28
N GLY A 146 7.90 8.14 -1.50
CA GLY A 146 7.88 6.71 -1.78
C GLY A 146 9.15 6.01 -1.25
N GLY A 147 8.98 4.87 -0.60
CA GLY A 147 10.06 4.13 0.03
C GLY A 147 10.59 4.75 1.33
N ARG A 148 10.01 5.87 1.77
CA ARG A 148 10.48 6.64 2.92
C ARG A 148 9.49 6.68 4.07
N GLY A 149 8.53 5.77 4.12
CA GLY A 149 7.58 5.66 5.22
C GLY A 149 6.16 6.06 4.89
N CYS A 150 5.81 6.29 3.62
CA CYS A 150 4.42 6.63 3.25
C CYS A 150 3.46 5.48 3.55
N GLY A 151 3.90 4.23 3.43
CA GLY A 151 3.10 3.07 3.83
C GLY A 151 2.84 3.05 5.33
N ARG A 152 3.89 3.26 6.14
CA ARG A 152 3.77 3.38 7.59
C ARG A 152 2.76 4.46 7.98
N ASP A 153 2.82 5.61 7.33
CA ASP A 153 1.93 6.73 7.61
C ASP A 153 0.46 6.31 7.52
N VAL A 154 0.04 5.75 6.40
CA VAL A 154 -1.38 5.41 6.21
C VAL A 154 -1.82 4.20 7.02
N VAL A 155 -1.00 3.17 7.12
CA VAL A 155 -1.33 1.97 7.91
C VAL A 155 -1.47 2.31 9.39
N GLU A 156 -0.55 3.11 9.93
CA GLU A 156 -0.60 3.56 11.31
C GLU A 156 -1.87 4.35 11.61
N GLN A 157 -2.27 5.26 10.71
CA GLN A 157 -3.50 6.04 10.90
C GLN A 157 -4.74 5.15 10.91
N VAL A 158 -4.81 4.17 10.00
CA VAL A 158 -5.92 3.21 9.98
C VAL A 158 -5.96 2.38 11.27
N LEU A 159 -4.82 1.86 11.71
CA LEU A 159 -4.73 1.07 12.94
C LEU A 159 -5.13 1.90 14.17
N LYS A 160 -4.73 3.17 14.23
CA LYS A 160 -5.15 4.09 15.31
C LYS A 160 -6.67 4.27 15.33
N ALA A 161 -7.28 4.46 14.17
CA ALA A 161 -8.73 4.62 14.06
C ALA A 161 -9.50 3.37 14.51
N HIS A 162 -8.89 2.20 14.36
CA HIS A 162 -9.46 0.92 14.83
C HIS A 162 -9.12 0.61 16.31
N GLY A 163 -8.34 1.47 16.98
CA GLY A 163 -7.90 1.22 18.36
C GLY A 163 -6.87 0.11 18.47
N LEU A 164 -6.15 -0.19 17.40
CA LEU A 164 -5.24 -1.34 17.30
C LEU A 164 -3.75 -0.95 17.33
N TRP A 165 -3.45 0.33 17.25
CA TRP A 165 -2.08 0.81 17.32
C TRP A 165 -1.63 0.89 18.77
N MET A 166 -0.47 0.30 19.08
CA MET A 166 0.07 0.23 20.45
C MET A 166 -0.88 -0.45 21.46
N ALA A 167 -1.75 -1.34 21.00
CA ALA A 167 -2.53 -2.19 21.86
C ALA A 167 -1.62 -3.17 22.62
N GLU A 168 -2.08 -3.72 23.76
CA GLU A 168 -1.26 -4.56 24.64
C GLU A 168 -0.49 -5.65 23.90
N ASP A 169 -1.11 -6.28 22.93
CA ASP A 169 -0.51 -7.37 22.16
C ASP A 169 0.35 -6.92 20.98
N ALA A 170 0.50 -5.60 20.77
CA ALA A 170 1.35 -5.07 19.71
C ALA A 170 2.84 -5.28 19.98
N PHE A 171 3.22 -5.55 21.22
CA PHE A 171 4.60 -5.71 21.65
C PHE A 171 5.04 -7.18 21.73
N GLY A 172 4.13 -8.11 21.52
CA GLY A 172 4.37 -9.53 21.65
C GLY A 172 4.69 -10.29 20.36
#